data_dceba5e78044d463bbc5e98912123aee
#
_entry.id   dceba5e78044d463bbc5e98912123aee
#
_cell.length_a   1.000
_cell.length_b   1.000
_cell.length_c   1.000
_cell.angle_alpha   90.00
_cell.angle_beta   90.00
_cell.angle_gamma   90.00
#
_symmetry.space_group_name_H-M   'P 1'
#
loop_
_entity.id
_entity.type
_entity.pdbx_description
1 polymer ?
#
loop_
_entity_poly.entity_id
_entity_poly.type
_entity_poly.pdbx_seq_one_letter_code
_entity_poly.pdbx_strand_id
1 'polypeptide(L)'
;MKEKALLWLVKIAIVIMLLCGIAFNIFLAPMTATDIGSKGIAIIIQCVFQWLVSMPCFFVLFWAWKICLEMQNGRLFNFENAKRVKYSSIALFVSILGFLFGKIFFYILGWNRELIVHLIILIVGLTILVMMIVLSHYINCAAKLQEESDFTV
;
A
#
# COMPACT_ATOMS: atom_id res chain seq x y z
N MET A 1 -7.97 2.97 28.40
CA MET A 1 -9.15 3.17 27.53
C MET A 1 -8.82 3.83 26.19
N LYS A 2 -7.98 4.87 26.13
CA LYS A 2 -7.63 5.59 24.87
C LYS A 2 -6.92 4.71 23.83
N GLU A 3 -6.00 3.85 24.23
CA GLU A 3 -5.25 2.98 23.30
C GLU A 3 -6.13 1.95 22.57
N LYS A 4 -7.08 1.32 23.28
CA LYS A 4 -8.02 0.38 22.64
C LYS A 4 -8.92 1.08 21.61
N ALA A 5 -9.36 2.30 21.89
CA ALA A 5 -10.15 3.07 20.94
C ALA A 5 -9.35 3.44 19.69
N LEU A 6 -8.07 3.84 19.87
CA LEU A 6 -7.17 4.14 18.74
C LEU A 6 -6.96 2.93 17.83
N LEU A 7 -6.70 1.75 18.42
CA LEU A 7 -6.53 0.50 17.66
C LEU A 7 -7.79 0.10 16.90
N TRP A 8 -8.97 0.32 17.47
CA TRP A 8 -10.25 0.12 16.77
C TRP A 8 -10.40 1.05 15.57
N LEU A 9 -10.06 2.34 15.74
CA LEU A 9 -10.09 3.31 14.63
C LEU A 9 -9.15 2.89 13.49
N VAL A 10 -7.93 2.46 13.80
CA VAL A 10 -6.98 1.98 12.78
C VAL A 10 -7.51 0.76 12.04
N LYS A 11 -8.11 -0.21 12.73
CA LYS A 11 -8.73 -1.38 12.09
C LYS A 11 -9.88 -0.99 11.16
N ILE A 12 -10.75 -0.09 11.60
CA ILE A 12 -11.84 0.43 10.76
C ILE A 12 -11.26 1.12 9.52
N ALA A 13 -10.22 1.94 9.67
CA ALA A 13 -9.55 2.60 8.56
C ALA A 13 -8.98 1.60 7.55
N ILE A 14 -8.34 0.51 8.00
CA ILE A 14 -7.83 -0.56 7.13
C ILE A 14 -8.96 -1.21 6.33
N VAL A 15 -10.08 -1.52 6.99
CA VAL A 15 -11.27 -2.11 6.32
C VAL A 15 -11.85 -1.15 5.28
N ILE A 16 -11.98 0.14 5.61
CA ILE A 16 -12.46 1.16 4.69
C ILE A 16 -11.53 1.27 3.48
N MET A 17 -10.20 1.33 3.70
CA MET A 17 -9.22 1.38 2.61
C MET A 17 -9.29 0.15 1.71
N LEU A 18 -9.49 -1.03 2.28
CA LEU A 18 -9.65 -2.27 1.52
C LEU A 18 -10.91 -2.23 0.65
N LEU A 19 -12.06 -1.82 1.21
CA LEU A 19 -13.31 -1.67 0.47
C LEU A 19 -13.20 -0.61 -0.62
N CYS A 20 -12.58 0.55 -0.33
CA CYS A 20 -12.32 1.60 -1.31
C CYS A 20 -11.39 1.10 -2.44
N GLY A 21 -10.34 0.34 -2.11
CA GLY A 21 -9.43 -0.23 -3.11
C GLY A 21 -10.12 -1.22 -4.04
N ILE A 22 -11.00 -2.08 -3.52
CA ILE A 22 -11.81 -3.01 -4.31
C ILE A 22 -12.81 -2.23 -5.19
N ALA A 23 -13.53 -1.27 -4.62
CA ALA A 23 -14.48 -0.44 -5.36
C ALA A 23 -13.79 0.36 -6.47
N PHE A 24 -12.60 0.91 -6.20
CA PHE A 24 -11.78 1.58 -7.20
C PHE A 24 -11.47 0.67 -8.39
N ASN A 25 -11.01 -0.56 -8.13
CA ASN A 25 -10.67 -1.50 -9.21
C ASN A 25 -11.90 -1.98 -10.00
N ILE A 26 -13.06 -2.11 -9.36
CA ILE A 26 -14.29 -2.60 -10.03
C ILE A 26 -14.97 -1.50 -10.84
N PHE A 27 -15.07 -0.29 -10.29
CA PHE A 27 -15.88 0.78 -10.87
C PHE A 27 -15.04 1.83 -11.62
N LEU A 28 -14.01 2.38 -11.00
CA LEU A 28 -13.24 3.49 -11.55
C LEU A 28 -12.27 3.05 -12.66
N ALA A 29 -11.66 1.88 -12.54
CA ALA A 29 -10.72 1.41 -13.57
C ALA A 29 -11.40 1.20 -14.95
N PRO A 30 -12.59 0.56 -15.05
CA PRO A 30 -13.33 0.49 -16.32
C PRO A 30 -13.80 1.86 -16.82
N MET A 31 -14.30 2.74 -15.94
CA MET A 31 -14.75 4.08 -16.33
C MET A 31 -13.61 4.90 -16.95
N THR A 32 -12.45 4.96 -16.29
CA THR A 32 -11.30 5.69 -16.85
C THR A 32 -10.81 5.12 -18.16
N ALA A 33 -10.90 3.82 -18.37
CA ALA A 33 -10.53 3.18 -19.63
C ALA A 33 -11.51 3.55 -20.77
N THR A 34 -12.82 3.68 -20.48
CA THR A 34 -13.82 4.07 -21.48
C THR A 34 -13.75 5.55 -21.83
N ASP A 35 -13.53 6.44 -20.87
CA ASP A 35 -13.43 7.89 -21.08
C ASP A 35 -12.26 8.28 -21.98
N ILE A 36 -11.18 7.50 -21.97
CA ILE A 36 -10.02 7.71 -22.84
C ILE A 36 -10.28 7.23 -24.29
N GLY A 37 -11.47 6.70 -24.58
CA GLY A 37 -11.82 6.21 -25.91
C GLY A 37 -11.25 4.84 -26.26
N SER A 38 -10.72 4.13 -25.26
CA SER A 38 -10.31 2.73 -25.40
C SER A 38 -11.53 1.85 -25.71
N LYS A 39 -11.42 0.96 -26.69
CA LYS A 39 -12.53 0.07 -27.10
C LYS A 39 -12.09 -1.39 -27.02
N GLY A 40 -13.05 -2.25 -26.65
CA GLY A 40 -12.85 -3.70 -26.70
C GLY A 40 -11.70 -4.19 -25.84
N ILE A 41 -10.71 -4.86 -26.46
CA ILE A 41 -9.59 -5.51 -25.78
C ILE A 41 -8.71 -4.53 -24.97
N ALA A 42 -8.57 -3.27 -25.40
CA ALA A 42 -7.79 -2.27 -24.71
C ALA A 42 -8.30 -1.99 -23.28
N ILE A 43 -9.62 -1.94 -23.09
CA ILE A 43 -10.25 -1.78 -21.77
C ILE A 43 -9.89 -2.96 -20.87
N ILE A 44 -9.99 -4.18 -21.40
CA ILE A 44 -9.68 -5.40 -20.62
C ILE A 44 -8.23 -5.40 -20.18
N ILE A 45 -7.30 -5.07 -21.09
CA ILE A 45 -5.86 -5.00 -20.77
C ILE A 45 -5.59 -3.97 -19.67
N GLN A 46 -6.18 -2.78 -19.75
CA GLN A 46 -6.02 -1.75 -18.72
C GLN A 46 -6.58 -2.19 -17.35
N CYS A 47 -7.76 -2.80 -17.34
CA CYS A 47 -8.37 -3.31 -16.11
C CYS A 47 -7.51 -4.43 -15.47
N VAL A 48 -7.07 -5.42 -16.26
CA VAL A 48 -6.21 -6.49 -15.77
C VAL A 48 -4.90 -5.94 -15.23
N PHE A 49 -4.29 -5.00 -15.95
CA PHE A 49 -3.08 -4.35 -15.50
C PHE A 49 -3.28 -3.60 -14.18
N GLN A 50 -4.38 -2.84 -14.05
CA GLN A 50 -4.72 -2.11 -12.82
C GLN A 50 -4.88 -3.06 -11.63
N TRP A 51 -5.53 -4.22 -11.81
CA TRP A 51 -5.63 -5.26 -10.79
C TRP A 51 -4.26 -5.81 -10.38
N LEU A 52 -3.38 -6.11 -11.33
CA LEU A 52 -2.03 -6.62 -11.06
C LEU A 52 -1.19 -5.64 -10.26
N VAL A 53 -1.26 -4.34 -10.59
CA VAL A 53 -0.51 -3.29 -9.89
C VAL A 53 -1.06 -3.01 -8.50
N SER A 54 -2.37 -3.17 -8.28
CA SER A 54 -2.99 -2.95 -6.96
C SER A 54 -2.87 -4.14 -6.01
N MET A 55 -2.60 -5.36 -6.50
CA MET A 55 -2.43 -6.56 -5.66
C MET A 55 -1.41 -6.38 -4.51
N PRO A 56 -0.20 -5.86 -4.73
CA PRO A 56 0.75 -5.66 -3.64
C PRO A 56 0.24 -4.68 -2.57
N CYS A 57 -0.61 -3.71 -2.92
CA CYS A 57 -1.23 -2.80 -1.95
C CYS A 57 -2.18 -3.53 -0.99
N PHE A 58 -2.88 -4.57 -1.44
CA PHE A 58 -3.71 -5.40 -0.57
C PHE A 58 -2.85 -6.20 0.42
N PHE A 59 -1.66 -6.65 0.03
CA PHE A 59 -0.70 -7.26 0.96
C PHE A 59 -0.22 -6.27 2.03
N VAL A 60 -0.01 -5.01 1.68
CA VAL A 60 0.32 -3.95 2.66
C VAL A 60 -0.78 -3.83 3.72
N LEU A 61 -2.05 -3.80 3.31
CA LEU A 61 -3.20 -3.74 4.22
C LEU A 61 -3.30 -4.99 5.10
N PHE A 62 -3.02 -6.17 4.55
CA PHE A 62 -2.99 -7.42 5.30
C PHE A 62 -1.91 -7.41 6.39
N TRP A 63 -0.69 -6.95 6.08
CA TRP A 63 0.37 -6.84 7.08
C TRP A 63 0.08 -5.74 8.11
N ALA A 64 -0.51 -4.61 7.70
CA ALA A 64 -0.97 -3.57 8.62
C ALA A 64 -1.99 -4.13 9.63
N TRP A 65 -2.92 -4.96 9.17
CA TRP A 65 -3.85 -5.67 10.05
C TRP A 65 -3.14 -6.57 11.07
N LYS A 66 -2.15 -7.36 10.61
CA LYS A 66 -1.33 -8.21 11.49
C LYS A 66 -0.58 -7.42 12.55
N ILE A 67 0.02 -6.28 12.17
CA ILE A 67 0.69 -5.38 13.10
C ILE A 67 -0.30 -4.85 14.16
N CYS A 68 -1.52 -4.46 13.76
CA CYS A 68 -2.55 -4.03 14.70
C CYS A 68 -2.96 -5.12 15.71
N LEU A 69 -2.93 -6.39 15.31
CA LEU A 69 -3.18 -7.52 16.22
C LEU A 69 -2.06 -7.67 17.26
N GLU A 70 -0.80 -7.56 16.83
CA GLU A 70 0.36 -7.62 17.74
C GLU A 70 0.39 -6.42 18.72
N MET A 71 -0.01 -5.24 18.25
CA MET A 71 -0.17 -4.06 19.12
C MET A 71 -1.19 -4.30 20.25
N GLN A 72 -2.29 -5.00 19.98
CA GLN A 72 -3.28 -5.36 21.02
C GLN A 72 -2.68 -6.24 22.12
N ASN A 73 -1.67 -7.03 21.78
CA ASN A 73 -0.97 -7.91 22.70
C ASN A 73 0.23 -7.24 23.38
N GLY A 74 0.41 -5.94 23.21
CA GLY A 74 1.54 -5.18 23.76
C GLY A 74 2.88 -5.45 23.05
N ARG A 75 2.90 -6.13 21.90
CA ARG A 75 4.11 -6.54 21.17
C ARG A 75 4.35 -5.75 19.90
N LEU A 76 4.24 -4.42 19.98
CA LEU A 76 4.45 -3.55 18.82
C LEU A 76 5.91 -3.62 18.32
N PHE A 77 6.86 -3.47 19.24
CA PHE A 77 8.27 -3.41 18.93
C PHE A 77 8.89 -4.81 18.97
N ASN A 78 8.72 -5.55 17.86
CA ASN A 78 9.36 -6.83 17.66
C ASN A 78 9.93 -6.93 16.24
N PHE A 79 10.90 -7.81 16.05
CA PHE A 79 11.56 -8.01 14.77
C PHE A 79 10.62 -8.49 13.67
N GLU A 80 9.54 -9.21 14.02
CA GLU A 80 8.55 -9.65 13.05
C GLU A 80 7.75 -8.47 12.49
N ASN A 81 7.36 -7.51 13.32
CA ASN A 81 6.67 -6.31 12.86
C ASN A 81 7.60 -5.44 12.02
N ALA A 82 8.88 -5.31 12.39
CA ALA A 82 9.87 -4.64 11.56
C ALA A 82 9.99 -5.28 10.17
N LYS A 83 10.02 -6.62 10.09
CA LYS A 83 10.02 -7.38 8.82
C LYS A 83 8.74 -7.16 8.02
N ARG A 84 7.56 -7.19 8.67
CA ARG A 84 6.26 -6.94 8.02
C ARG A 84 6.21 -5.55 7.37
N VAL A 85 6.67 -4.51 8.08
CA VAL A 85 6.73 -3.15 7.52
C VAL A 85 7.74 -3.08 6.39
N LYS A 86 8.91 -3.74 6.49
CA LYS A 86 9.89 -3.83 5.42
C LYS A 86 9.31 -4.50 4.17
N TYR A 87 8.63 -5.64 4.30
CA TYR A 87 7.99 -6.31 3.17
C TYR A 87 6.83 -5.48 2.59
N SER A 88 6.09 -4.77 3.43
CA SER A 88 5.07 -3.81 2.98
C SER A 88 5.69 -2.71 2.12
N SER A 89 6.85 -2.16 2.52
CA SER A 89 7.54 -1.14 1.71
C SER A 89 8.04 -1.69 0.38
N ILE A 90 8.54 -2.93 0.33
CA ILE A 90 8.93 -3.60 -0.91
C ILE A 90 7.71 -3.82 -1.82
N ALA A 91 6.60 -4.30 -1.27
CA ALA A 91 5.36 -4.49 -2.03
C ALA A 91 4.84 -3.17 -2.61
N LEU A 92 4.86 -2.09 -1.83
CA LEU A 92 4.49 -0.76 -2.29
C LEU A 92 5.43 -0.25 -3.40
N PHE A 93 6.74 -0.46 -3.25
CA PHE A 93 7.73 -0.10 -4.28
C PHE A 93 7.46 -0.82 -5.61
N VAL A 94 7.17 -2.13 -5.56
CA VAL A 94 6.80 -2.91 -6.76
C VAL A 94 5.53 -2.36 -7.41
N SER A 95 4.51 -1.99 -6.61
CA SER A 95 3.29 -1.34 -7.13
C SER A 95 3.60 -0.01 -7.81
N ILE A 96 4.44 0.83 -7.20
CA ILE A 96 4.82 2.14 -7.76
C ILE A 96 5.54 1.97 -9.09
N LEU A 97 6.51 1.04 -9.17
CA LEU A 97 7.22 0.74 -10.41
C LEU A 97 6.27 0.19 -11.48
N GLY A 98 5.42 -0.77 -11.13
CA GLY A 98 4.41 -1.31 -12.03
C GLY A 98 3.49 -0.23 -12.57
N PHE A 99 2.99 0.66 -11.68
CA PHE A 99 2.15 1.78 -12.06
C PHE A 99 2.87 2.73 -13.03
N LEU A 100 4.12 3.10 -12.74
CA LEU A 100 4.91 3.98 -13.59
C LEU A 100 5.13 3.38 -14.99
N PHE A 101 5.61 2.14 -15.06
CA PHE A 101 5.84 1.46 -16.34
C PHE A 101 4.55 1.30 -17.15
N GLY A 102 3.46 0.90 -16.50
CA GLY A 102 2.18 0.75 -17.19
C GLY A 102 1.63 2.07 -17.71
N LYS A 103 1.77 3.15 -16.96
CA LYS A 103 1.30 4.47 -17.40
C LYS A 103 2.13 5.01 -18.56
N ILE A 104 3.45 4.81 -18.56
CA ILE A 104 4.31 5.15 -19.70
C ILE A 104 3.90 4.32 -20.93
N PHE A 105 3.69 3.03 -20.76
CA PHE A 105 3.28 2.14 -21.85
C PHE A 105 1.94 2.55 -22.46
N PHE A 106 0.92 2.80 -21.63
CA PHE A 106 -0.39 3.24 -22.12
C PHE A 106 -0.38 4.64 -22.71
N TYR A 107 0.50 5.52 -22.24
CA TYR A 107 0.72 6.84 -22.84
C TYR A 107 1.30 6.73 -24.26
N ILE A 108 2.31 5.88 -24.47
CA ILE A 108 2.90 5.64 -25.80
C ILE A 108 1.88 5.07 -26.78
N LEU A 109 0.97 4.22 -26.31
CA LEU A 109 -0.12 3.67 -27.11
C LEU A 109 -1.27 4.69 -27.39
N GLY A 110 -1.20 5.87 -26.81
CA GLY A 110 -2.25 6.90 -26.93
C GLY A 110 -3.52 6.58 -26.11
N TRP A 111 -3.44 5.63 -25.19
CA TRP A 111 -4.58 5.14 -24.37
C TRP A 111 -4.73 5.92 -23.05
N ASN A 112 -3.85 6.83 -22.74
CA ASN A 112 -3.91 7.62 -21.52
C ASN A 112 -3.37 9.04 -21.74
N ARG A 113 -4.18 10.05 -21.41
CA ARG A 113 -3.82 11.47 -21.57
C ARG A 113 -3.67 12.26 -20.26
N GLU A 114 -4.11 11.68 -19.13
CA GLU A 114 -4.12 12.38 -17.84
C GLU A 114 -2.80 12.22 -17.07
N LEU A 115 -1.74 12.83 -17.58
CA LEU A 115 -0.40 12.71 -17.02
C LEU A 115 -0.28 13.35 -15.62
N ILE A 116 -0.98 14.44 -15.37
CA ILE A 116 -0.88 15.22 -14.12
C ILE A 116 -1.43 14.43 -12.94
N VAL A 117 -2.60 13.79 -13.07
CA VAL A 117 -3.22 12.98 -12.00
C VAL A 117 -2.31 11.82 -11.61
N HIS A 118 -1.70 11.18 -12.62
CA HIS A 118 -0.79 10.05 -12.39
C HIS A 118 0.50 10.48 -11.69
N LEU A 119 1.00 11.68 -11.98
CA LEU A 119 2.18 12.23 -11.32
C LEU A 119 1.90 12.54 -9.84
N ILE A 120 0.72 13.06 -9.51
CA ILE A 120 0.30 13.28 -8.12
C ILE A 120 0.24 11.94 -7.36
N ILE A 121 -0.38 10.92 -7.94
CA ILE A 121 -0.47 9.58 -7.32
C ILE A 121 0.93 9.00 -7.09
N LEU A 122 1.85 9.18 -8.04
CA LEU A 122 3.24 8.74 -7.93
C LEU A 122 3.96 9.43 -6.75
N ILE A 123 3.84 10.75 -6.64
CA ILE A 123 4.46 11.54 -5.56
C ILE A 123 3.92 11.09 -4.19
N VAL A 124 2.61 10.93 -4.06
CA VAL A 124 1.97 10.45 -2.82
C VAL A 124 2.47 9.03 -2.49
N GLY A 125 2.52 8.14 -3.47
CA GLY A 125 3.02 6.78 -3.29
C GLY A 125 4.47 6.74 -2.82
N LEU A 126 5.36 7.55 -3.42
CA LEU A 126 6.76 7.67 -3.02
C LEU A 126 6.90 8.22 -1.59
N THR A 127 6.08 9.22 -1.23
CA THR A 127 6.09 9.77 0.14
C THR A 127 5.73 8.70 1.17
N ILE A 128 4.67 7.93 0.92
CA ILE A 128 4.26 6.82 1.80
C ILE A 128 5.37 5.76 1.87
N LEU A 129 6.00 5.42 0.76
CA LEU A 129 7.11 4.45 0.70
C LEU A 129 8.27 4.88 1.61
N VAL A 130 8.71 6.13 1.51
CA VAL A 130 9.79 6.67 2.35
C VAL A 130 9.39 6.60 3.83
N MET A 131 8.17 7.00 4.18
CA MET A 131 7.67 6.91 5.56
C MET A 131 7.67 5.47 6.08
N MET A 132 7.30 4.49 5.27
CA MET A 132 7.31 3.07 5.68
C MET A 132 8.73 2.53 5.88
N ILE A 133 9.70 2.93 5.04
CA ILE A 133 11.11 2.53 5.21
C ILE A 133 11.66 3.08 6.53
N VAL A 134 11.41 4.35 6.81
CA VAL A 134 11.82 5.01 8.06
C VAL A 134 11.16 4.33 9.26
N LEU A 135 9.86 4.06 9.20
CA LEU A 135 9.13 3.38 10.26
C LEU A 135 9.68 1.97 10.53
N SER A 136 9.99 1.20 9.48
CA SER A 136 10.61 -0.13 9.61
C SER A 136 11.95 -0.05 10.35
N HIS A 137 12.76 0.96 10.05
CA HIS A 137 14.04 1.18 10.73
C HIS A 137 13.85 1.49 12.21
N TYR A 138 12.92 2.40 12.56
CA TYR A 138 12.64 2.75 13.95
C TYR A 138 12.11 1.56 14.76
N ILE A 139 11.18 0.76 14.21
CA ILE A 139 10.67 -0.44 14.88
C ILE A 139 11.82 -1.43 15.13
N ASN A 140 12.73 -1.60 14.17
CA ASN A 140 13.87 -2.50 14.32
C ASN A 140 14.85 -2.02 15.41
N CYS A 141 15.13 -0.71 15.48
CA CYS A 141 15.96 -0.14 16.54
C CYS A 141 15.31 -0.29 17.91
N ALA A 142 14.01 0.00 18.02
CA ALA A 142 13.27 -0.16 19.28
C ALA A 142 13.21 -1.62 19.74
N ALA A 143 13.06 -2.57 18.83
CA ALA A 143 13.08 -4.00 19.14
C ALA A 143 14.44 -4.45 19.71
N LYS A 144 15.57 -3.93 19.16
CA LYS A 144 16.91 -4.21 19.70
C LYS A 144 17.09 -3.66 21.12
N LEU A 145 16.67 -2.42 21.35
CA LEU A 145 16.77 -1.80 22.68
C LEU A 145 15.93 -2.55 23.73
N GLN A 146 14.77 -3.04 23.34
CA GLN A 146 13.93 -3.84 24.22
C GLN A 146 14.58 -5.18 24.57
N GLU A 147 15.18 -5.86 23.57
CA GLU A 147 15.91 -7.11 23.79
C GLU A 147 17.12 -6.89 24.72
N GLU A 148 17.91 -5.84 24.53
CA GLU A 148 19.05 -5.49 25.41
C GLU A 148 18.58 -5.18 26.84
N SER A 149 17.44 -4.51 27.01
CA SER A 149 16.85 -4.22 28.32
C SER A 149 16.40 -5.49 29.05
N ASP A 150 15.84 -6.44 28.33
CA ASP A 150 15.35 -7.71 28.91
C ASP A 150 16.51 -8.64 29.34
N PHE A 151 17.71 -8.47 28.77
CA PHE A 151 18.92 -9.20 29.18
C PHE A 151 19.67 -8.58 30.36
N THR A 152 19.36 -7.34 30.76
CA THR A 152 20.06 -6.62 31.83
C THR A 152 19.34 -6.73 33.19
N VAL A 153 18.26 -7.47 33.30
CA VAL A 153 17.52 -7.78 34.52
C VAL A 153 17.74 -9.24 34.91
#